data_7fcc670f016ec5d143c70f53f4661340
#
_entry.id   7fcc670f016ec5d143c70f53f4661340
#
_cell.length_a   1.000
_cell.length_b   1.000
_cell.length_c   1.000
_cell.angle_alpha   90.00
_cell.angle_beta   90.00
_cell.angle_gamma   90.00
#
_symmetry.space_group_name_H-M   'P 1'
#
loop_
_entity.id
_entity.type
_entity.pdbx_description
1 polymer ?
#
loop_
_entity_poly.entity_id
_entity_poly.type
_entity_poly.pdbx_seq_one_letter_code
_entity_poly.pdbx_strand_id
1 'polypeptide(L)'
;SREANMPKENITCAINKSEIDINKNYENLRYEGFGPYNVALIIETLTDNKNRTASNIRTILQKNGGRLGETGSTAHYFFSCGVIHVAKDKIADEKIFDLSIDINAKDCFSNLEYHEILTEREDFYKIKNEIEKNIDSFLYSGIEWRPQAYLNISKEESDAVIKMLQTLEEDEDVQNTFVNCNIHIN
;
A
#
# COMPACT_ATOMS: atom_id res chain seq x y z
N SER A 1 -2.22 1.18 10.07
CA SER A 1 -2.46 1.68 8.74
C SER A 1 -2.70 0.55 7.74
N ARG A 2 -1.97 -0.55 7.84
CA ARG A 2 -2.25 -1.69 6.96
C ARG A 2 -3.66 -2.18 7.15
N GLU A 3 -4.05 -2.27 8.39
CA GLU A 3 -5.39 -2.72 8.71
C GLU A 3 -6.46 -1.76 8.23
N ALA A 4 -6.16 -0.47 8.27
CA ALA A 4 -7.10 0.52 7.75
C ALA A 4 -7.30 0.37 6.25
N ASN A 5 -6.23 0.08 5.52
CA ASN A 5 -6.33 -0.08 4.08
C ASN A 5 -7.11 -1.33 3.69
N MET A 6 -6.89 -2.42 4.39
CA MET A 6 -7.56 -3.67 4.04
C MET A 6 -9.08 -3.61 4.15
N PRO A 7 -9.66 -3.13 5.27
CA PRO A 7 -11.11 -2.99 5.32
C PRO A 7 -11.66 -2.05 4.27
N LYS A 8 -10.95 -0.97 3.99
CA LYS A 8 -11.37 -0.03 2.98
C LYS A 8 -11.39 -0.65 1.60
N GLU A 9 -10.35 -1.39 1.26
CA GLU A 9 -10.28 -2.12 0.00
C GLU A 9 -11.44 -3.09 -0.15
N ASN A 10 -11.67 -3.88 0.87
CA ASN A 10 -12.73 -4.88 0.83
C ASN A 10 -14.10 -4.25 0.66
N ILE A 11 -14.34 -3.18 1.37
CA ILE A 11 -15.61 -2.45 1.27
C ILE A 11 -15.77 -1.89 -0.14
N THR A 12 -14.72 -1.28 -0.67
CA THR A 12 -14.76 -0.71 -1.99
C THR A 12 -15.06 -1.75 -3.05
N CYS A 13 -14.42 -2.90 -2.97
CA CYS A 13 -14.66 -3.97 -3.91
C CYS A 13 -16.10 -4.48 -3.84
N ALA A 14 -16.61 -4.65 -2.64
CA ALA A 14 -17.96 -5.13 -2.45
C ALA A 14 -18.98 -4.11 -3.00
N ILE A 15 -18.78 -2.84 -2.71
CA ILE A 15 -19.66 -1.79 -3.18
C ILE A 15 -19.62 -1.68 -4.69
N ASN A 16 -18.42 -1.71 -5.27
CA ASN A 16 -18.26 -1.53 -6.71
C ASN A 16 -18.90 -2.65 -7.51
N LYS A 17 -19.04 -3.81 -6.92
CA LYS A 17 -19.68 -4.93 -7.59
C LYS A 17 -21.17 -4.94 -7.42
N SER A 18 -21.68 -4.11 -6.56
CA SER A 18 -23.11 -4.06 -6.32
C SER A 18 -23.76 -3.10 -7.32
N GLU A 19 -24.95 -2.73 -7.03
CA GLU A 19 -25.80 -1.95 -7.89
C GLU A 19 -25.38 -0.51 -8.07
N ILE A 20 -24.43 -0.03 -7.28
CA ILE A 20 -24.09 1.38 -7.25
C ILE A 20 -23.46 1.84 -8.56
N ASP A 21 -22.72 0.97 -9.21
CA ASP A 21 -21.83 1.36 -10.27
C ASP A 21 -22.35 1.10 -11.67
N ILE A 22 -23.61 0.77 -11.79
CA ILE A 22 -24.18 0.44 -13.10
C ILE A 22 -24.00 1.58 -14.10
N ASN A 23 -24.12 2.82 -13.62
CA ASN A 23 -24.06 4.01 -14.47
C ASN A 23 -22.81 4.85 -14.24
N LYS A 24 -21.83 4.34 -13.50
CA LYS A 24 -20.60 5.07 -13.20
C LYS A 24 -19.41 4.33 -13.72
N ASN A 25 -18.49 5.07 -14.31
CA ASN A 25 -17.22 4.53 -14.79
C ASN A 25 -16.14 4.84 -13.78
N TYR A 26 -15.69 3.83 -13.05
CA TYR A 26 -14.61 3.97 -12.10
C TYR A 26 -13.28 3.72 -12.78
N GLU A 27 -12.30 4.54 -12.43
CA GLU A 27 -10.94 4.42 -12.93
C GLU A 27 -9.98 4.27 -11.76
N ASN A 28 -8.98 3.43 -11.96
CA ASN A 28 -7.85 3.36 -11.04
C ASN A 28 -6.82 4.39 -11.50
N LEU A 29 -6.50 5.32 -10.61
CA LEU A 29 -5.54 6.38 -10.92
C LEU A 29 -4.49 6.44 -9.82
N ARG A 30 -3.26 6.68 -10.22
CA ARG A 30 -2.14 6.85 -9.30
C ARG A 30 -1.73 8.30 -9.32
N TYR A 31 -1.74 8.92 -8.15
CA TYR A 31 -1.24 10.28 -7.97
C TYR A 31 0.09 10.22 -7.25
N GLU A 32 0.97 11.15 -7.59
CA GLU A 32 2.30 11.23 -7.02
C GLU A 32 2.51 12.63 -6.50
N GLY A 33 3.13 12.74 -5.33
CA GLY A 33 3.34 14.05 -4.74
C GLY A 33 4.30 13.97 -3.58
N PHE A 34 4.38 15.10 -2.87
CA PHE A 34 5.25 15.24 -1.72
C PHE A 34 4.43 15.68 -0.53
N GLY A 35 4.71 15.10 0.62
CA GLY A 35 4.16 15.54 1.87
C GLY A 35 5.08 16.53 2.54
N PRO A 36 4.85 16.81 3.84
CA PRO A 36 5.75 17.70 4.58
C PRO A 36 7.14 17.08 4.65
N TYR A 37 8.15 17.92 4.77
CA TYR A 37 9.56 17.52 4.88
C TYR A 37 10.08 16.77 3.65
N ASN A 38 9.52 17.03 2.48
CA ASN A 38 9.90 16.40 1.21
C ASN A 38 9.72 14.89 1.19
N VAL A 39 8.81 14.37 1.99
CA VAL A 39 8.49 12.95 1.96
C VAL A 39 7.80 12.64 0.63
N ALA A 40 8.36 11.73 -0.14
CA ALA A 40 7.74 11.30 -1.39
C ALA A 40 6.57 10.38 -1.10
N LEU A 41 5.53 10.49 -1.94
CA LEU A 41 4.33 9.72 -1.67
C LEU A 41 3.65 9.31 -2.97
N ILE A 42 3.04 8.13 -2.93
CA ILE A 42 2.19 7.60 -3.99
C ILE A 42 0.81 7.38 -3.40
N ILE A 43 -0.21 7.81 -4.12
CA ILE A 43 -1.60 7.67 -3.71
C ILE A 43 -2.34 6.91 -4.79
N GLU A 44 -2.87 5.75 -4.44
CA GLU A 44 -3.70 4.96 -5.35
C GLU A 44 -5.16 5.25 -5.09
N THR A 45 -5.90 5.51 -6.15
CA THR A 45 -7.29 5.89 -6.04
C THR A 45 -8.17 5.07 -6.98
N LEU A 46 -9.44 5.00 -6.62
CA LEU A 46 -10.49 4.47 -7.47
C LEU A 46 -11.59 5.52 -7.49
N THR A 47 -11.87 6.10 -8.64
CA THR A 47 -12.77 7.23 -8.72
C THR A 47 -13.60 7.23 -10.00
N ASP A 48 -14.79 7.77 -9.88
CA ASP A 48 -15.65 8.05 -11.04
C ASP A 48 -15.55 9.52 -11.47
N ASN A 49 -14.73 10.31 -10.78
CA ASN A 49 -14.55 11.74 -11.08
C ASN A 49 -13.11 12.15 -10.78
N LYS A 50 -12.26 12.04 -11.78
CA LYS A 50 -10.83 12.31 -11.59
C LYS A 50 -10.55 13.77 -11.24
N ASN A 51 -11.36 14.70 -11.69
CA ASN A 51 -11.16 16.10 -11.36
C ASN A 51 -11.42 16.37 -9.88
N ARG A 52 -12.48 15.78 -9.34
CA ARG A 52 -12.77 15.85 -7.91
C ARG A 52 -11.62 15.27 -7.09
N THR A 53 -11.17 14.09 -7.47
CA THR A 53 -10.09 13.40 -6.76
C THR A 53 -8.81 14.22 -6.75
N ALA A 54 -8.40 14.71 -7.92
CA ALA A 54 -7.18 15.52 -8.03
C ALA A 54 -7.28 16.78 -7.18
N SER A 55 -8.43 17.44 -7.21
CA SER A 55 -8.66 18.65 -6.43
C SER A 55 -8.58 18.38 -4.93
N ASN A 56 -9.23 17.31 -4.48
CA ASN A 56 -9.22 16.93 -3.06
C ASN A 56 -7.82 16.59 -2.58
N ILE A 57 -7.09 15.80 -3.37
CA ILE A 57 -5.73 15.41 -3.00
C ILE A 57 -4.82 16.63 -2.95
N ARG A 58 -4.91 17.50 -3.95
CA ARG A 58 -4.12 18.74 -3.97
C ARG A 58 -4.37 19.56 -2.72
N THR A 59 -5.63 19.73 -2.35
CA THR A 59 -5.99 20.50 -1.16
C THR A 59 -5.43 19.88 0.11
N ILE A 60 -5.57 18.57 0.25
CA ILE A 60 -5.07 17.87 1.43
C ILE A 60 -3.56 18.03 1.55
N LEU A 61 -2.84 17.82 0.45
CA LEU A 61 -1.38 17.93 0.49
C LEU A 61 -0.95 19.35 0.81
N GLN A 62 -1.58 20.36 0.19
CA GLN A 62 -1.23 21.74 0.44
C GLN A 62 -1.48 22.16 1.89
N LYS A 63 -2.57 21.68 2.47
CA LYS A 63 -2.89 21.99 3.88
C LYS A 63 -1.93 21.33 4.85
N ASN A 64 -1.23 20.31 4.42
CA ASN A 64 -0.30 19.56 5.27
C ASN A 64 1.17 19.83 4.91
N GLY A 65 1.44 20.91 4.18
CA GLY A 65 2.82 21.31 3.88
C GLY A 65 3.44 20.58 2.71
N GLY A 66 2.63 19.92 1.90
CA GLY A 66 3.09 19.19 0.73
C GLY A 66 2.57 19.78 -0.56
N ARG A 67 2.71 19.03 -1.63
CA ARG A 67 2.23 19.43 -2.95
C ARG A 67 1.97 18.22 -3.82
N LEU A 68 0.99 18.33 -4.70
CA LEU A 68 0.74 17.32 -5.73
C LEU A 68 1.74 17.52 -6.86
N GLY A 69 2.37 16.44 -7.29
CA GLY A 69 3.33 16.45 -8.40
C GLY A 69 2.73 15.87 -9.65
N GLU A 70 3.54 15.85 -10.69
CA GLU A 70 3.16 15.24 -11.96
C GLU A 70 3.46 13.74 -11.95
N THR A 71 2.87 13.02 -12.90
CA THR A 71 3.13 11.60 -13.06
C THR A 71 4.62 11.35 -13.24
N GLY A 72 5.15 10.42 -12.46
CA GLY A 72 6.57 10.10 -12.51
C GLY A 72 7.44 10.89 -11.56
N SER A 73 6.87 11.87 -10.87
CA SER A 73 7.68 12.73 -9.99
C SER A 73 8.21 12.01 -8.76
N THR A 74 7.53 10.97 -8.29
CA THR A 74 7.95 10.24 -7.10
C THR A 74 8.13 8.75 -7.31
N ALA A 75 7.62 8.19 -8.39
CA ALA A 75 7.66 6.75 -8.63
C ALA A 75 9.09 6.18 -8.59
N HIS A 76 10.08 6.98 -8.98
CA HIS A 76 11.48 6.53 -8.98
C HIS A 76 12.06 6.36 -7.58
N TYR A 77 11.40 6.86 -6.55
CA TYR A 77 11.82 6.61 -5.16
C TYR A 77 11.32 5.27 -4.64
N PHE A 78 10.49 4.58 -5.41
CA PHE A 78 9.81 3.35 -4.98
C PHE A 78 10.07 2.21 -5.96
N PHE A 79 9.72 1.02 -5.52
CA PHE A 79 9.57 -0.13 -6.42
C PHE A 79 8.23 -0.81 -6.07
N SER A 80 7.62 -1.42 -7.09
CA SER A 80 6.36 -2.14 -6.91
C SER A 80 6.65 -3.61 -6.66
N CYS A 81 6.01 -4.20 -5.66
CA CYS A 81 6.23 -5.60 -5.31
C CYS A 81 4.96 -6.24 -4.77
N GLY A 82 4.93 -7.57 -4.81
CA GLY A 82 3.89 -8.32 -4.14
C GLY A 82 4.27 -8.56 -2.69
N VAL A 83 3.26 -8.52 -1.81
CA VAL A 83 3.45 -8.71 -0.37
C VAL A 83 2.41 -9.71 0.12
N ILE A 84 2.85 -10.71 0.85
CA ILE A 84 1.96 -11.72 1.44
C ILE A 84 2.34 -11.88 2.90
N HIS A 85 1.36 -11.74 3.78
CA HIS A 85 1.55 -11.95 5.22
C HIS A 85 0.88 -13.24 5.64
N VAL A 86 1.64 -14.14 6.27
CA VAL A 86 1.17 -15.41 6.78
C VAL A 86 1.33 -15.41 8.29
N ALA A 87 0.29 -15.81 9.02
CA ALA A 87 0.35 -15.83 10.48
C ALA A 87 1.45 -16.78 10.96
N LYS A 88 2.12 -16.38 12.03
CA LYS A 88 3.25 -17.15 12.59
C LYS A 88 2.90 -18.58 12.95
N ASP A 89 1.67 -18.80 13.40
CA ASP A 89 1.24 -20.11 13.86
C ASP A 89 0.90 -21.06 12.72
N LYS A 90 0.82 -20.58 11.50
CA LYS A 90 0.48 -21.42 10.34
C LYS A 90 1.64 -22.28 9.87
N ILE A 91 2.87 -21.79 10.02
CA ILE A 91 4.04 -22.46 9.50
C ILE A 91 5.28 -21.98 10.24
N ALA A 92 6.23 -22.87 10.46
CA ALA A 92 7.48 -22.54 11.14
C ALA A 92 8.37 -21.67 10.27
N ASP A 93 9.22 -20.86 10.91
CA ASP A 93 10.12 -19.93 10.23
C ASP A 93 10.98 -20.63 9.17
N GLU A 94 11.55 -21.76 9.53
CA GLU A 94 12.42 -22.51 8.62
C GLU A 94 11.65 -23.01 7.40
N LYS A 95 10.44 -23.49 7.61
CA LYS A 95 9.64 -24.04 6.53
C LYS A 95 9.15 -22.98 5.57
N ILE A 96 8.75 -21.82 6.08
CA ILE A 96 8.31 -20.73 5.19
C ILE A 96 9.49 -20.19 4.39
N PHE A 97 10.66 -20.15 5.02
CA PHE A 97 11.88 -19.70 4.34
C PHE A 97 12.24 -20.65 3.19
N ASP A 98 12.23 -21.95 3.45
CA ASP A 98 12.52 -22.96 2.43
C ASP A 98 11.49 -22.91 1.29
N LEU A 99 10.21 -22.78 1.65
CA LEU A 99 9.15 -22.63 0.66
C LEU A 99 9.39 -21.40 -0.21
N SER A 100 9.76 -20.29 0.41
CA SER A 100 10.01 -19.04 -0.31
C SER A 100 11.13 -19.19 -1.34
N ILE A 101 12.15 -19.94 -1.00
CA ILE A 101 13.25 -20.23 -1.94
C ILE A 101 12.74 -21.09 -3.08
N ASP A 102 11.99 -22.13 -2.77
CA ASP A 102 11.49 -23.09 -3.77
C ASP A 102 10.59 -22.45 -4.79
N ILE A 103 9.81 -21.45 -4.38
CA ILE A 103 8.86 -20.79 -5.28
C ILE A 103 9.43 -19.51 -5.87
N ASN A 104 10.70 -19.24 -5.62
CA ASN A 104 11.38 -18.06 -6.19
C ASN A 104 10.83 -16.72 -5.70
N ALA A 105 10.45 -16.65 -4.44
CA ALA A 105 10.08 -15.37 -3.85
C ALA A 105 11.29 -14.45 -3.80
N LYS A 106 11.04 -13.14 -3.83
CA LYS A 106 12.10 -12.15 -3.80
C LYS A 106 12.79 -12.10 -2.44
N ASP A 107 12.00 -12.21 -1.38
CA ASP A 107 12.54 -12.17 -0.02
C ASP A 107 11.52 -12.76 0.96
N CYS A 108 11.98 -13.06 2.18
CA CYS A 108 11.13 -13.61 3.22
C CYS A 108 11.63 -13.11 4.57
N PHE A 109 10.76 -12.48 5.33
CA PHE A 109 11.05 -11.96 6.66
C PHE A 109 10.07 -12.54 7.66
N SER A 110 10.51 -12.72 8.90
CA SER A 110 9.62 -13.17 9.98
C SER A 110 9.75 -12.25 11.17
N ASN A 111 8.62 -11.87 11.73
CA ASN A 111 8.59 -11.12 12.98
C ASN A 111 7.78 -11.91 14.02
N LEU A 112 7.36 -11.27 15.10
CA LEU A 112 6.66 -11.98 16.18
C LEU A 112 5.23 -12.36 15.80
N GLU A 113 4.65 -11.71 14.81
CA GLU A 113 3.24 -11.88 14.49
C GLU A 113 3.01 -12.60 13.16
N TYR A 114 3.87 -12.37 12.20
CA TYR A 114 3.67 -12.94 10.87
C TYR A 114 4.97 -13.11 10.10
N HIS A 115 4.89 -13.88 9.02
CA HIS A 115 5.94 -13.97 8.01
C HIS A 115 5.56 -13.05 6.86
N GLU A 116 6.50 -12.29 6.35
CA GLU A 116 6.27 -11.46 5.17
C GLU A 116 7.04 -12.04 4.00
N ILE A 117 6.33 -12.36 2.92
CA ILE A 117 6.92 -12.86 1.69
C ILE A 117 6.82 -11.74 0.66
N LEU A 118 7.94 -11.37 0.07
CA LEU A 118 7.99 -10.39 -1.00
C LEU A 118 8.19 -11.08 -2.33
N THR A 119 7.51 -10.59 -3.36
CA THR A 119 7.63 -11.12 -4.71
C THR A 119 7.91 -9.98 -5.68
N GLU A 120 8.43 -10.32 -6.84
CA GLU A 120 8.39 -9.38 -7.94
C GLU A 120 6.91 -9.16 -8.30
N ARG A 121 6.60 -7.97 -8.77
CA ARG A 121 5.21 -7.64 -9.11
C ARG A 121 4.61 -8.63 -10.11
N GLU A 122 5.40 -8.99 -11.12
CA GLU A 122 4.96 -9.87 -12.20
C GLU A 122 4.66 -11.27 -11.72
N ASP A 123 5.31 -11.70 -10.64
CA ASP A 123 5.21 -13.07 -10.14
C ASP A 123 4.21 -13.21 -8.99
N PHE A 124 3.57 -12.12 -8.59
CA PHE A 124 2.75 -12.10 -7.39
C PHE A 124 1.66 -13.18 -7.39
N TYR A 125 0.85 -13.23 -8.43
CA TYR A 125 -0.27 -14.18 -8.45
C TYR A 125 0.20 -15.62 -8.58
N LYS A 126 1.26 -15.86 -9.32
CA LYS A 126 1.85 -17.18 -9.44
C LYS A 126 2.36 -17.68 -8.10
N ILE A 127 3.11 -16.83 -7.40
CA ILE A 127 3.68 -17.19 -6.10
C ILE A 127 2.58 -17.35 -5.07
N LYS A 128 1.60 -16.45 -5.06
CA LYS A 128 0.47 -16.57 -4.15
C LYS A 128 -0.24 -17.91 -4.33
N ASN A 129 -0.49 -18.32 -5.57
CA ASN A 129 -1.13 -19.59 -5.84
C ASN A 129 -0.31 -20.77 -5.33
N GLU A 130 1.02 -20.71 -5.45
CA GLU A 130 1.88 -21.78 -4.94
C GLU A 130 1.83 -21.86 -3.41
N ILE A 131 1.80 -20.70 -2.74
CA ILE A 131 1.71 -20.66 -1.28
C ILE A 131 0.36 -21.21 -0.82
N GLU A 132 -0.71 -20.93 -1.55
CA GLU A 132 -2.06 -21.40 -1.21
C GLU A 132 -2.17 -22.92 -1.21
N LYS A 133 -1.30 -23.61 -1.89
CA LYS A 133 -1.26 -25.07 -1.86
C LYS A 133 -0.81 -25.61 -0.51
N ASN A 134 -0.11 -24.82 0.27
CA ASN A 134 0.45 -25.24 1.56
C ASN A 134 -0.17 -24.52 2.75
N ILE A 135 -0.78 -23.36 2.52
CA ILE A 135 -1.30 -22.50 3.58
C ILE A 135 -2.69 -22.05 3.18
N ASP A 136 -3.65 -22.28 4.06
CA ASP A 136 -5.08 -22.12 3.73
C ASP A 136 -5.57 -20.67 3.80
N SER A 137 -4.83 -19.78 4.45
CA SER A 137 -5.28 -18.40 4.57
C SER A 137 -4.10 -17.46 4.82
N PHE A 138 -4.28 -16.20 4.42
CA PHE A 138 -3.31 -15.15 4.62
C PHE A 138 -3.89 -14.05 5.50
N LEU A 139 -3.03 -13.41 6.28
CA LEU A 139 -3.42 -12.21 7.00
C LEU A 139 -3.58 -11.03 6.04
N TYR A 140 -2.78 -11.00 4.99
CA TYR A 140 -2.81 -9.94 4.00
C TYR A 140 -2.13 -10.43 2.72
N SER A 141 -2.61 -9.97 1.58
CA SER A 141 -1.89 -10.12 0.31
C SER A 141 -2.26 -8.96 -0.60
N GLY A 142 -1.28 -8.45 -1.34
CA GLY A 142 -1.52 -7.35 -2.25
C GLY A 142 -0.24 -6.88 -2.91
N ILE A 143 -0.40 -5.99 -3.88
CA ILE A 143 0.72 -5.35 -4.55
C ILE A 143 0.90 -3.97 -3.93
N GLU A 144 2.13 -3.66 -3.53
CA GLU A 144 2.46 -2.42 -2.83
C GLU A 144 3.60 -1.69 -3.52
N TRP A 145 3.71 -0.41 -3.21
CA TRP A 145 4.88 0.38 -3.51
C TRP A 145 5.74 0.45 -2.26
N ARG A 146 7.00 0.11 -2.38
CA ARG A 146 7.95 0.13 -1.27
C ARG A 146 9.10 1.08 -1.62
N PRO A 147 9.61 1.84 -0.65
CA PRO A 147 10.69 2.79 -0.95
C PRO A 147 12.00 2.09 -1.27
N GLN A 148 12.74 2.65 -2.22
CA GLN A 148 14.09 2.20 -2.52
C GLN A 148 15.02 2.43 -1.33
N ALA A 149 14.83 3.56 -0.64
CA ALA A 149 15.57 3.90 0.57
C ALA A 149 14.63 4.71 1.47
N TYR A 150 14.77 4.51 2.78
CA TYR A 150 13.94 5.23 3.73
C TYR A 150 14.55 6.57 4.09
N LEU A 151 13.72 7.60 4.05
CA LEU A 151 14.07 8.93 4.54
C LEU A 151 13.85 8.95 6.05
N ASN A 152 14.90 9.25 6.81
CA ASN A 152 14.80 9.32 8.27
C ASN A 152 14.24 10.67 8.67
N ILE A 153 13.18 10.66 9.45
CA ILE A 153 12.54 11.88 9.96
C ILE A 153 12.38 11.77 11.46
N SER A 154 12.21 12.89 12.11
CA SER A 154 12.03 12.93 13.56
C SER A 154 10.63 12.45 13.96
N LYS A 155 10.42 12.29 15.26
CA LYS A 155 9.11 11.89 15.78
C LYS A 155 8.05 12.93 15.45
N GLU A 156 8.37 14.20 15.62
CA GLU A 156 7.44 15.28 15.34
C GLU A 156 7.11 15.36 13.85
N GLU A 157 8.13 15.16 13.01
CA GLU A 157 7.93 15.13 11.56
C GLU A 157 7.07 13.94 11.16
N SER A 158 7.30 12.79 11.81
CA SER A 158 6.50 11.60 11.59
C SER A 158 5.04 11.84 11.95
N ASP A 159 4.77 12.55 13.05
CA ASP A 159 3.40 12.87 13.45
C ASP A 159 2.68 13.69 12.37
N ALA A 160 3.40 14.64 11.77
CA ALA A 160 2.82 15.45 10.69
C ALA A 160 2.50 14.59 9.47
N VAL A 161 3.38 13.66 9.12
CA VAL A 161 3.13 12.74 8.01
C VAL A 161 1.94 11.84 8.31
N ILE A 162 1.85 11.31 9.51
CA ILE A 162 0.73 10.46 9.92
C ILE A 162 -0.59 11.21 9.79
N LYS A 163 -0.62 12.46 10.24
CA LYS A 163 -1.83 13.29 10.15
C LYS A 163 -2.26 13.45 8.69
N MET A 164 -1.31 13.71 7.80
CA MET A 164 -1.60 13.84 6.38
C MET A 164 -2.16 12.53 5.82
N LEU A 165 -1.53 11.40 6.17
CA LEU A 165 -1.99 10.09 5.70
C LEU A 165 -3.38 9.77 6.19
N GLN A 166 -3.70 10.11 7.44
CA GLN A 166 -5.04 9.91 7.98
C GLN A 166 -6.08 10.72 7.21
N THR A 167 -5.75 11.96 6.89
CA THR A 167 -6.65 12.80 6.12
C THR A 167 -6.86 12.25 4.71
N LEU A 168 -5.82 11.77 4.08
CA LEU A 168 -5.93 11.13 2.77
C LEU A 168 -6.81 9.90 2.82
N GLU A 169 -6.66 9.07 3.84
CA GLU A 169 -7.44 7.84 3.98
C GLU A 169 -8.91 8.10 4.23
N GLU A 170 -9.27 9.26 4.74
CA GLU A 170 -10.67 9.64 4.92
C GLU A 170 -11.37 9.96 3.61
N ASP A 171 -10.62 10.24 2.56
CA ASP A 171 -11.21 10.50 1.25
C ASP A 171 -11.67 9.18 0.63
N GLU A 172 -12.92 9.14 0.19
CA GLU A 172 -13.54 7.92 -0.33
C GLU A 172 -12.85 7.39 -1.57
N ASP A 173 -12.25 8.25 -2.37
CA ASP A 173 -11.59 7.86 -3.60
C ASP A 173 -10.21 7.24 -3.35
N VAL A 174 -9.61 7.50 -2.20
CA VAL A 174 -8.27 7.02 -1.88
C VAL A 174 -8.32 5.58 -1.39
N GLN A 175 -7.56 4.71 -2.05
CA GLN A 175 -7.48 3.29 -1.71
C GLN A 175 -6.26 2.97 -0.88
N ASN A 176 -5.09 3.45 -1.31
CA ASN A 176 -3.82 3.18 -0.64
C ASN A 176 -2.91 4.38 -0.72
N THR A 177 -2.09 4.55 0.30
CA THR A 177 -1.04 5.58 0.33
C THR A 177 0.27 4.94 0.70
N PHE A 178 1.36 5.37 0.07
CA PHE A 178 2.70 4.85 0.32
C PHE A 178 3.66 6.03 0.45
N VAL A 179 4.54 5.96 1.46
CA VAL A 179 5.52 7.02 1.73
C VAL A 179 6.91 6.41 1.83
N ASN A 180 7.93 7.22 1.61
CA ASN A 180 9.32 6.78 1.64
C ASN A 180 10.05 7.14 2.93
N CYS A 181 9.33 7.41 4.00
CA CYS A 181 9.96 7.77 5.27
C CYS A 181 9.67 6.74 6.35
N ASN A 182 10.50 6.76 7.39
CA ASN A 182 10.24 5.97 8.60
C ASN A 182 9.11 6.61 9.39
N ILE A 183 8.12 5.81 9.76
CA ILE A 183 7.01 6.28 10.59
C ILE A 183 7.28 5.83 12.02
N HIS A 184 7.34 6.79 12.94
CA HIS A 184 7.56 6.52 14.36
C HIS A 184 6.21 6.36 15.04
N ILE A 185 5.87 5.11 15.37
CA ILE A 185 4.61 4.76 16.04
C ILE A 185 4.94 4.46 17.50
N ASN A 186 4.12 4.99 18.41
CA ASN A 186 4.25 4.71 19.83
C ASN A 186 3.57 3.41 20.20
#